data_3070721c2848fcc447c9fe3e3b91a7a4
#
_entry.id   3070721c2848fcc447c9fe3e3b91a7a4
#
_cell.length_a   1.000
_cell.length_b   1.000
_cell.length_c   1.000
_cell.angle_alpha   90.00
_cell.angle_beta   90.00
_cell.angle_gamma   90.00
#
_symmetry.space_group_name_H-M   'P 1'
#
loop_
_entity.id
_entity.type
_entity.pdbx_description
1 polymer ?
#
loop_
_entity_poly.entity_id
_entity_poly.type
_entity_poly.pdbx_seq_one_letter_code
_entity_poly.pdbx_strand_id
1 'polypeptide(L)'
;GPMAEAVDHSLQYLEEGDLKAIAAYLKAVPARHNPADSKPVYALGQPYDDLASIRGVSLPADGDKMTGAQLYEAYCGTCHQDRGQGSFEGGLPSLFHNTAVGRSNPDNLLMVILEGVKRGADGQDIRMEGFAHTLSDQQVATLTNYLTTHFGNPDVSVSAAKVKEVRAGGPTSHLAALAQGAIAVGVIVVFLLLIWWARRRRQS
;
A
#
# COMPACT_ATOMS: atom_id res chain seq x y z
N GLY A 1 1.41 5.79 -7.54
CA GLY A 1 0.88 4.48 -7.13
C GLY A 1 1.78 3.34 -7.58
N PRO A 2 1.50 2.08 -7.21
CA PRO A 2 2.38 0.93 -7.48
C PRO A 2 2.66 0.66 -8.97
N MET A 3 1.87 1.23 -9.87
CA MET A 3 2.12 1.16 -11.31
C MET A 3 3.16 2.16 -11.83
N ALA A 4 3.67 3.04 -10.98
CA ALA A 4 4.68 4.02 -11.40
C ALA A 4 5.94 3.33 -11.95
N GLU A 5 6.43 2.29 -11.27
CA GLU A 5 7.58 1.50 -11.75
C GLU A 5 7.33 0.84 -13.10
N ALA A 6 6.12 0.34 -13.34
CA ALA A 6 5.76 -0.23 -14.64
C ALA A 6 5.79 0.84 -15.76
N VAL A 7 5.38 2.06 -15.45
CA VAL A 7 5.50 3.19 -16.41
C VAL A 7 6.96 3.53 -16.62
N ASP A 8 7.73 3.77 -15.54
CA ASP A 8 9.10 4.27 -15.59
C ASP A 8 10.06 3.26 -16.22
N HIS A 9 9.85 1.96 -16.01
CA HIS A 9 10.78 0.93 -16.47
C HIS A 9 10.31 0.14 -17.70
N SER A 10 9.08 0.33 -18.15
CA SER A 10 8.51 -0.45 -19.25
C SER A 10 7.60 0.36 -20.17
N LEU A 11 6.45 0.81 -19.66
CA LEU A 11 5.37 1.32 -20.53
C LEU A 11 5.76 2.57 -21.33
N GLN A 12 6.62 3.44 -20.79
CA GLN A 12 7.06 4.65 -21.48
C GLN A 12 7.92 4.36 -22.72
N TYR A 13 8.46 3.14 -22.85
CA TYR A 13 9.29 2.73 -23.99
C TYR A 13 8.52 1.94 -25.05
N LEU A 14 7.24 1.67 -24.82
CA LEU A 14 6.39 0.94 -25.77
C LEU A 14 5.88 1.85 -26.87
N GLU A 15 5.68 1.28 -28.05
CA GLU A 15 5.03 1.97 -29.14
C GLU A 15 3.55 2.25 -28.81
N GLU A 16 3.00 3.30 -29.41
CA GLU A 16 1.61 3.72 -29.16
C GLU A 16 0.60 2.60 -29.51
N GLY A 17 0.91 1.79 -30.53
CA GLY A 17 0.10 0.64 -30.92
C GLY A 17 -0.03 -0.40 -29.79
N ASP A 18 1.09 -0.72 -29.14
CA ASP A 18 1.14 -1.67 -28.02
C ASP A 18 0.42 -1.13 -26.80
N LEU A 19 0.61 0.15 -26.47
CA LEU A 19 -0.11 0.82 -25.38
C LEU A 19 -1.63 0.80 -25.60
N LYS A 20 -2.08 1.05 -26.82
CA LYS A 20 -3.51 0.95 -27.18
C LYS A 20 -4.04 -0.47 -27.09
N ALA A 21 -3.28 -1.48 -27.49
CA ALA A 21 -3.67 -2.88 -27.39
C ALA A 21 -3.80 -3.30 -25.91
N ILE A 22 -2.83 -2.94 -25.07
CA ILE A 22 -2.88 -3.18 -23.62
C ILE A 22 -4.11 -2.50 -23.00
N ALA A 23 -4.35 -1.23 -23.33
CA ALA A 23 -5.49 -0.48 -22.83
C ALA A 23 -6.83 -1.10 -23.27
N ALA A 24 -6.94 -1.56 -24.51
CA ALA A 24 -8.14 -2.25 -25.02
C ALA A 24 -8.38 -3.57 -24.28
N TYR A 25 -7.33 -4.36 -24.05
CA TYR A 25 -7.42 -5.60 -23.28
C TYR A 25 -7.88 -5.32 -21.84
N LEU A 26 -7.24 -4.37 -21.13
CA LEU A 26 -7.61 -4.05 -19.77
C LEU A 26 -9.06 -3.55 -19.63
N LYS A 27 -9.56 -2.81 -20.62
CA LYS A 27 -10.97 -2.38 -20.66
C LYS A 27 -11.94 -3.53 -20.92
N ALA A 28 -11.51 -4.58 -21.60
CA ALA A 28 -12.33 -5.77 -21.87
C ALA A 28 -12.38 -6.75 -20.69
N VAL A 29 -11.44 -6.66 -19.73
CA VAL A 29 -11.44 -7.51 -18.53
C VAL A 29 -12.63 -7.10 -17.64
N PRO A 30 -13.46 -8.07 -17.20
CA PRO A 30 -14.57 -7.78 -16.29
C PRO A 30 -14.11 -7.11 -15.01
N ALA A 31 -14.74 -5.99 -14.65
CA ALA A 31 -14.42 -5.28 -13.43
C ALA A 31 -14.69 -6.17 -12.21
N ARG A 32 -13.69 -6.27 -11.32
CA ARG A 32 -13.83 -6.90 -10.01
C ARG A 32 -14.17 -5.84 -8.99
N HIS A 33 -15.31 -5.98 -8.35
CA HIS A 33 -15.77 -5.10 -7.28
C HIS A 33 -15.45 -5.73 -5.93
N ASN A 34 -14.91 -4.93 -5.00
CA ASN A 34 -14.81 -5.32 -3.61
C ASN A 34 -16.15 -5.00 -2.93
N PRO A 35 -16.88 -5.98 -2.37
CA PRO A 35 -18.16 -5.73 -1.70
C PRO A 35 -18.09 -4.74 -0.55
N ALA A 36 -16.92 -4.55 0.05
CA ALA A 36 -16.70 -3.56 1.09
C ALA A 36 -16.64 -2.11 0.58
N ASP A 37 -16.43 -1.90 -0.73
CA ASP A 37 -16.43 -0.58 -1.35
C ASP A 37 -17.87 -0.21 -1.76
N SER A 38 -18.67 0.30 -0.83
CA SER A 38 -20.08 0.66 -1.05
C SER A 38 -20.29 1.85 -1.99
N LYS A 39 -19.24 2.66 -2.21
CA LYS A 39 -19.22 3.83 -3.09
C LYS A 39 -17.96 3.82 -3.95
N PRO A 40 -17.94 4.52 -5.09
CA PRO A 40 -16.71 4.74 -5.82
C PRO A 40 -15.65 5.38 -4.92
N VAL A 41 -14.47 4.77 -4.83
CA VAL A 41 -13.42 5.18 -3.89
C VAL A 41 -12.98 6.64 -4.04
N TYR A 42 -13.06 7.16 -5.27
CA TYR A 42 -12.76 8.58 -5.56
C TYR A 42 -13.90 9.54 -5.22
N ALA A 43 -15.07 9.05 -4.77
CA ALA A 43 -16.17 9.90 -4.31
C ALA A 43 -16.09 10.20 -2.80
N LEU A 44 -15.09 9.63 -2.12
CA LEU A 44 -14.93 9.76 -0.68
C LEU A 44 -13.96 10.88 -0.31
N GLY A 45 -14.15 11.41 0.90
CA GLY A 45 -13.33 12.46 1.48
C GLY A 45 -13.76 13.87 1.07
N GLN A 46 -13.32 14.84 1.87
CA GLN A 46 -13.56 16.27 1.68
C GLN A 46 -12.37 17.07 2.20
N PRO A 47 -12.21 18.36 1.80
CA PRO A 47 -11.25 19.23 2.45
C PRO A 47 -11.55 19.32 3.95
N TYR A 48 -10.55 19.11 4.78
CA TYR A 48 -10.69 19.14 6.23
C TYR A 48 -9.54 19.91 6.88
N ASP A 49 -9.83 20.86 7.74
CA ASP A 49 -8.86 21.70 8.44
C ASP A 49 -8.99 21.48 9.95
N ASP A 50 -7.91 21.04 10.57
CA ASP A 50 -7.84 20.81 12.02
C ASP A 50 -6.71 21.63 12.70
N LEU A 51 -6.16 22.61 12.01
CA LEU A 51 -5.09 23.48 12.54
C LEU A 51 -5.48 24.14 13.86
N ALA A 52 -6.75 24.52 14.02
CA ALA A 52 -7.23 25.16 15.25
C ALA A 52 -7.08 24.25 16.48
N SER A 53 -7.17 22.92 16.31
CA SER A 53 -7.06 21.94 17.41
C SER A 53 -5.64 21.77 17.93
N ILE A 54 -4.63 22.08 17.11
CA ILE A 54 -3.21 21.86 17.43
C ILE A 54 -2.43 23.15 17.62
N ARG A 55 -2.96 24.31 17.19
CA ARG A 55 -2.28 25.59 17.28
C ARG A 55 -2.06 25.99 18.75
N GLY A 56 -0.79 26.19 19.12
CA GLY A 56 -0.40 26.52 20.49
C GLY A 56 -0.40 25.33 21.45
N VAL A 57 -0.68 24.12 20.96
CA VAL A 57 -0.57 22.90 21.75
C VAL A 57 0.84 22.33 21.62
N SER A 58 1.51 22.10 22.76
CA SER A 58 2.83 21.49 22.78
C SER A 58 2.78 20.05 22.30
N LEU A 59 3.78 19.64 21.53
CA LEU A 59 3.93 18.24 21.16
C LEU A 59 4.20 17.38 22.41
N PRO A 60 3.63 16.16 22.49
CA PRO A 60 3.91 15.27 23.59
C PRO A 60 5.39 14.82 23.54
N ALA A 61 6.00 14.61 24.71
CA ALA A 61 7.36 14.09 24.80
C ALA A 61 7.49 12.67 24.22
N ASP A 62 6.42 11.90 24.30
CA ASP A 62 6.28 10.58 23.68
C ASP A 62 5.59 10.76 22.32
N GLY A 63 6.33 10.58 21.22
CA GLY A 63 5.83 10.75 19.85
C GLY A 63 4.63 9.84 19.52
N ASP A 64 4.53 8.68 20.16
CA ASP A 64 3.39 7.76 19.94
C ASP A 64 2.06 8.30 20.47
N LYS A 65 2.11 9.37 21.28
CA LYS A 65 0.94 10.09 21.79
C LYS A 65 0.53 11.30 20.94
N MET A 66 1.23 11.56 19.86
CA MET A 66 0.82 12.60 18.91
C MET A 66 -0.55 12.27 18.33
N THR A 67 -1.39 13.30 18.21
CA THR A 67 -2.69 13.19 17.54
C THR A 67 -2.51 13.06 16.03
N GLY A 68 -3.53 12.57 15.32
CA GLY A 68 -3.51 12.50 13.86
C GLY A 68 -3.31 13.85 13.19
N ALA A 69 -3.91 14.91 13.74
CA ALA A 69 -3.71 16.29 13.28
C ALA A 69 -2.26 16.76 13.44
N GLN A 70 -1.64 16.48 14.60
CA GLN A 70 -0.23 16.82 14.84
C GLN A 70 0.71 16.06 13.89
N LEU A 71 0.46 14.77 13.66
CA LEU A 71 1.24 13.95 12.72
C LEU A 71 1.06 14.44 11.28
N TYR A 72 -0.18 14.75 10.90
CA TYR A 72 -0.49 15.28 9.58
C TYR A 72 0.26 16.59 9.30
N GLU A 73 0.17 17.54 10.21
CA GLU A 73 0.82 18.83 10.06
C GLU A 73 2.35 18.70 10.02
N ALA A 74 2.92 17.85 10.87
CA ALA A 74 4.36 17.67 10.96
C ALA A 74 4.99 17.00 9.72
N TYR A 75 4.26 16.09 9.07
CA TYR A 75 4.86 15.22 8.03
C TYR A 75 4.17 15.30 6.66
N CYS A 76 2.96 15.82 6.57
CA CYS A 76 2.16 15.80 5.35
C CYS A 76 1.73 17.20 4.89
N GLY A 77 1.39 18.09 5.83
CA GLY A 77 0.80 19.39 5.57
C GLY A 77 1.64 20.30 4.68
N THR A 78 2.97 20.24 4.78
CA THR A 78 3.88 21.04 3.94
C THR A 78 3.65 20.79 2.44
N CYS A 79 3.38 19.54 2.03
CA CYS A 79 3.16 19.18 0.64
C CYS A 79 1.67 19.09 0.28
N HIS A 80 0.86 18.48 1.16
CA HIS A 80 -0.56 18.27 0.90
C HIS A 80 -1.45 19.42 1.34
N GLN A 81 -0.87 20.46 1.93
CA GLN A 81 -1.52 21.65 2.49
C GLN A 81 -2.43 21.31 3.69
N ASP A 82 -2.78 22.32 4.47
CA ASP A 82 -3.56 22.21 5.72
C ASP A 82 -4.91 21.51 5.57
N ARG A 83 -5.53 21.63 4.39
CA ARG A 83 -6.85 21.05 4.08
C ARG A 83 -6.78 19.80 3.19
N GLY A 84 -5.59 19.25 2.95
CA GLY A 84 -5.41 18.09 2.09
C GLY A 84 -5.66 18.34 0.60
N GLN A 85 -5.70 19.60 0.16
CA GLN A 85 -6.05 19.98 -1.20
C GLN A 85 -4.91 19.81 -2.22
N GLY A 86 -3.67 19.65 -1.76
CA GLY A 86 -2.51 19.59 -2.64
C GLY A 86 -2.21 20.94 -3.31
N SER A 87 -1.43 20.89 -4.41
CA SER A 87 -1.09 22.11 -5.16
C SER A 87 -2.12 22.43 -6.24
N PHE A 88 -2.27 23.72 -6.54
CA PHE A 88 -3.20 24.21 -7.56
C PHE A 88 -2.88 23.66 -8.96
N GLU A 89 -1.60 23.52 -9.29
CA GLU A 89 -1.14 22.98 -10.59
C GLU A 89 -1.22 21.45 -10.68
N GLY A 90 -1.70 20.76 -9.62
CA GLY A 90 -1.86 19.32 -9.60
C GLY A 90 -0.54 18.52 -9.46
N GLY A 91 0.60 19.19 -9.26
CA GLY A 91 1.89 18.54 -9.02
C GLY A 91 1.92 17.77 -7.70
N LEU A 92 1.24 18.30 -6.67
CA LEU A 92 1.03 17.63 -5.39
C LEU A 92 -0.44 17.21 -5.31
N PRO A 93 -0.75 15.91 -5.16
CA PRO A 93 -2.12 15.42 -5.26
C PRO A 93 -2.95 15.79 -4.04
N SER A 94 -4.25 16.03 -4.28
CA SER A 94 -5.26 16.08 -3.23
C SER A 94 -5.36 14.73 -2.51
N LEU A 95 -5.60 14.76 -1.19
CA LEU A 95 -5.86 13.58 -0.39
C LEU A 95 -7.32 13.13 -0.42
N PHE A 96 -8.26 14.06 -0.64
CA PHE A 96 -9.67 13.72 -0.87
C PHE A 96 -9.93 13.44 -2.35
N HIS A 97 -10.97 12.67 -2.64
CA HIS A 97 -11.24 12.12 -3.96
C HIS A 97 -10.04 11.32 -4.52
N ASN A 98 -9.29 10.69 -3.62
CA ASN A 98 -8.06 9.96 -3.91
C ASN A 98 -8.25 8.46 -3.68
N THR A 99 -7.90 7.67 -4.69
CA THR A 99 -8.12 6.22 -4.64
C THR A 99 -7.26 5.50 -3.59
N ALA A 100 -6.13 6.04 -3.18
CA ALA A 100 -5.31 5.44 -2.12
C ALA A 100 -5.97 5.59 -0.75
N VAL A 101 -6.57 6.75 -0.48
CA VAL A 101 -7.19 7.08 0.81
C VAL A 101 -8.64 6.59 0.90
N GLY A 102 -9.33 6.47 -0.25
CA GLY A 102 -10.74 6.08 -0.30
C GLY A 102 -11.03 4.57 -0.27
N ARG A 103 -10.02 3.70 -0.43
CA ARG A 103 -10.24 2.24 -0.45
C ARG A 103 -10.55 1.69 0.93
N SER A 104 -11.39 0.62 0.96
CA SER A 104 -11.64 -0.18 2.16
C SER A 104 -10.43 -0.99 2.63
N ASN A 105 -9.51 -1.36 1.71
CA ASN A 105 -8.23 -1.96 2.06
C ASN A 105 -7.14 -0.87 2.14
N PRO A 106 -6.55 -0.61 3.33
CA PRO A 106 -5.57 0.45 3.54
C PRO A 106 -4.14 0.07 3.13
N ASP A 107 -3.85 -1.15 2.68
CA ASP A 107 -2.48 -1.63 2.45
C ASP A 107 -1.70 -0.73 1.48
N ASN A 108 -2.34 -0.27 0.40
CA ASN A 108 -1.71 0.64 -0.53
C ASN A 108 -1.41 2.02 0.09
N LEU A 109 -2.31 2.54 0.93
CA LEU A 109 -2.07 3.81 1.64
C LEU A 109 -0.91 3.65 2.64
N LEU A 110 -0.87 2.54 3.38
CA LEU A 110 0.22 2.24 4.29
C LEU A 110 1.57 2.17 3.55
N MET A 111 1.63 1.48 2.41
CA MET A 111 2.84 1.42 1.59
C MET A 111 3.25 2.79 1.06
N VAL A 112 2.32 3.62 0.64
CA VAL A 112 2.61 5.00 0.20
C VAL A 112 3.18 5.84 1.35
N ILE A 113 2.69 5.70 2.57
CA ILE A 113 3.24 6.41 3.74
C ILE A 113 4.62 5.86 4.10
N LEU A 114 4.79 4.54 4.10
CA LEU A 114 6.04 3.91 4.52
C LEU A 114 7.18 4.11 3.52
N GLU A 115 6.93 3.81 2.24
CA GLU A 115 7.96 3.77 1.20
C GLU A 115 8.00 5.04 0.34
N GLY A 116 6.95 5.87 0.43
CA GLY A 116 6.81 7.05 -0.42
C GLY A 116 6.37 6.69 -1.84
N VAL A 117 6.47 7.69 -2.72
CA VAL A 117 6.20 7.53 -4.15
C VAL A 117 7.31 8.25 -4.92
N LYS A 118 7.93 7.55 -5.85
CA LYS A 118 8.83 8.13 -6.82
C LYS A 118 8.25 7.93 -8.22
N ARG A 119 8.12 9.00 -8.97
CA ARG A 119 7.57 8.98 -10.31
C ARG A 119 8.33 9.96 -11.20
N GLY A 120 9.04 9.43 -12.17
CA GLY A 120 9.77 10.20 -13.19
C GLY A 120 9.09 9.98 -14.53
N ALA A 121 8.29 10.94 -14.98
CA ALA A 121 7.73 10.96 -16.33
C ALA A 121 7.89 12.37 -16.91
N ASP A 122 8.22 12.45 -18.18
CA ASP A 122 8.30 13.71 -18.95
C ASP A 122 9.24 14.78 -18.35
N GLY A 123 10.33 14.35 -17.69
CA GLY A 123 11.30 15.26 -17.08
C GLY A 123 10.84 15.86 -15.73
N GLN A 124 9.72 15.42 -15.17
CA GLN A 124 9.26 15.79 -13.85
C GLN A 124 9.59 14.68 -12.84
N ASP A 125 10.42 14.96 -11.85
CA ASP A 125 10.67 14.06 -10.71
C ASP A 125 9.64 14.37 -9.60
N ILE A 126 8.51 13.67 -9.63
CA ILE A 126 7.49 13.78 -8.58
C ILE A 126 7.88 12.78 -7.49
N ARG A 127 8.15 13.31 -6.31
CA ARG A 127 8.56 12.51 -5.17
C ARG A 127 7.69 12.81 -3.95
N MET A 128 7.15 11.76 -3.34
CA MET A 128 6.69 11.76 -1.96
C MET A 128 7.71 10.98 -1.13
N GLU A 129 8.17 11.57 -0.03
CA GLU A 129 9.10 10.93 0.89
C GLU A 129 8.42 9.78 1.64
N GLY A 130 9.17 8.71 1.89
CA GLY A 130 8.73 7.58 2.71
C GLY A 130 9.13 7.76 4.18
N PHE A 131 8.26 7.37 5.09
CA PHE A 131 8.42 7.57 6.53
C PHE A 131 8.70 6.26 7.30
N ALA A 132 9.11 5.19 6.59
CA ALA A 132 9.37 3.89 7.20
C ALA A 132 10.40 3.94 8.35
N HIS A 133 11.38 4.84 8.26
CA HIS A 133 12.45 4.98 9.27
C HIS A 133 12.21 6.16 10.23
N THR A 134 11.17 6.95 10.01
CA THR A 134 10.89 8.17 10.78
C THR A 134 9.74 7.97 11.74
N LEU A 135 8.68 7.27 11.32
CA LEU A 135 7.47 7.06 12.10
C LEU A 135 7.41 5.64 12.67
N SER A 136 6.97 5.53 13.93
CA SER A 136 6.65 4.25 14.55
C SER A 136 5.40 3.61 13.95
N ASP A 137 5.19 2.32 14.19
CA ASP A 137 3.96 1.62 13.76
C ASP A 137 2.70 2.26 14.36
N GLN A 138 2.78 2.77 15.61
CA GLN A 138 1.68 3.47 16.25
C GLN A 138 1.39 4.81 15.59
N GLN A 139 2.42 5.59 15.28
CA GLN A 139 2.27 6.88 14.59
C GLN A 139 1.69 6.71 13.18
N VAL A 140 2.18 5.72 12.42
CA VAL A 140 1.64 5.40 11.09
C VAL A 140 0.17 4.99 11.18
N ALA A 141 -0.21 4.16 12.15
CA ALA A 141 -1.61 3.76 12.35
C ALA A 141 -2.49 4.98 12.69
N THR A 142 -2.04 5.84 13.61
CA THR A 142 -2.76 7.06 14.01
C THR A 142 -2.92 8.02 12.83
N LEU A 143 -1.85 8.26 12.06
CA LEU A 143 -1.87 9.09 10.86
C LEU A 143 -2.81 8.52 9.80
N THR A 144 -2.72 7.20 9.52
CA THR A 144 -3.57 6.54 8.53
C THR A 144 -5.05 6.67 8.89
N ASN A 145 -5.41 6.44 10.15
CA ASN A 145 -6.79 6.60 10.62
C ASN A 145 -7.27 8.05 10.49
N TYR A 146 -6.42 9.02 10.77
CA TYR A 146 -6.74 10.44 10.54
C TYR A 146 -7.01 10.71 9.06
N LEU A 147 -6.13 10.25 8.17
CA LEU A 147 -6.27 10.44 6.71
C LEU A 147 -7.54 9.80 6.17
N THR A 148 -7.83 8.57 6.54
CA THR A 148 -9.02 7.86 6.06
C THR A 148 -10.30 8.46 6.59
N THR A 149 -10.33 8.90 7.84
CA THR A 149 -11.50 9.52 8.46
C THR A 149 -11.88 10.85 7.81
N HIS A 150 -10.88 11.71 7.53
CA HIS A 150 -11.15 13.07 7.06
C HIS A 150 -11.08 13.21 5.54
N PHE A 151 -10.14 12.53 4.90
CA PHE A 151 -9.87 12.69 3.47
C PHE A 151 -10.29 11.48 2.63
N GLY A 152 -10.78 10.39 3.22
CA GLY A 152 -11.06 9.16 2.49
C GLY A 152 -12.26 8.38 2.99
N ASN A 153 -12.02 7.10 3.28
CA ASN A 153 -13.04 6.16 3.76
C ASN A 153 -13.04 6.08 5.29
N PRO A 154 -14.02 6.69 5.99
CA PRO A 154 -14.07 6.72 7.45
C PRO A 154 -14.33 5.35 8.09
N ASP A 155 -14.77 4.35 7.32
CA ASP A 155 -15.03 2.99 7.83
C ASP A 155 -13.73 2.17 7.98
N VAL A 156 -12.58 2.71 7.52
CA VAL A 156 -11.28 2.06 7.62
C VAL A 156 -10.66 2.33 8.99
N SER A 157 -10.22 1.27 9.65
CA SER A 157 -9.47 1.34 10.91
C SER A 157 -8.20 0.51 10.81
N VAL A 158 -7.06 1.11 11.15
CA VAL A 158 -5.74 0.51 11.09
C VAL A 158 -5.13 0.46 12.48
N SER A 159 -4.63 -0.71 12.88
CA SER A 159 -3.87 -0.90 14.12
C SER A 159 -2.36 -0.86 13.86
N ALA A 160 -1.56 -0.59 14.91
CA ALA A 160 -0.11 -0.70 14.84
C ALA A 160 0.36 -2.12 14.43
N ALA A 161 -0.38 -3.17 14.82
CA ALA A 161 -0.10 -4.54 14.38
C ALA A 161 -0.23 -4.70 12.86
N LYS A 162 -1.25 -4.07 12.25
CA LYS A 162 -1.42 -4.08 10.79
C LYS A 162 -0.29 -3.32 10.08
N VAL A 163 0.13 -2.20 10.61
CA VAL A 163 1.30 -1.46 10.09
C VAL A 163 2.55 -2.33 10.12
N LYS A 164 2.81 -2.97 11.25
CA LYS A 164 3.95 -3.89 11.41
C LYS A 164 3.90 -5.05 10.39
N GLU A 165 2.73 -5.63 10.17
CA GLU A 165 2.54 -6.67 9.14
C GLU A 165 2.90 -6.16 7.75
N VAL A 166 2.39 -4.99 7.36
CA VAL A 166 2.66 -4.39 6.04
C VAL A 166 4.14 -4.03 5.89
N ARG A 167 4.77 -3.47 6.92
CA ARG A 167 6.21 -3.15 6.96
C ARG A 167 7.08 -4.40 6.81
N ALA A 168 6.60 -5.56 7.27
CA ALA A 168 7.27 -6.85 7.10
C ALA A 168 7.04 -7.50 5.72
N GLY A 169 6.36 -6.81 4.79
CA GLY A 169 6.06 -7.31 3.45
C GLY A 169 4.65 -7.88 3.27
N GLY A 170 3.76 -7.63 4.23
CA GLY A 170 2.37 -8.08 4.19
C GLY A 170 2.15 -9.49 4.73
N PRO A 171 0.95 -10.05 4.53
CA PRO A 171 0.61 -11.37 5.05
C PRO A 171 1.50 -12.46 4.46
N THR A 172 2.05 -13.31 5.30
CA THR A 172 2.91 -14.42 4.87
C THR A 172 2.11 -15.43 4.05
N SER A 173 2.59 -15.72 2.85
CA SER A 173 2.00 -16.76 2.01
C SER A 173 2.31 -18.16 2.55
N HIS A 174 1.29 -18.94 2.86
CA HIS A 174 1.44 -20.36 3.22
C HIS A 174 1.85 -21.26 2.03
N LEU A 175 1.82 -20.72 0.80
CA LEU A 175 2.18 -21.48 -0.41
C LEU A 175 3.62 -21.98 -0.38
N ALA A 176 4.56 -21.21 0.12
CA ALA A 176 5.95 -21.63 0.27
C ALA A 176 6.09 -22.81 1.24
N ALA A 177 5.40 -22.76 2.38
CA ALA A 177 5.40 -23.84 3.36
C ALA A 177 4.73 -25.12 2.80
N LEU A 178 3.63 -24.98 2.07
CA LEU A 178 2.96 -26.08 1.39
C LEU A 178 3.86 -26.72 0.31
N ALA A 179 4.55 -25.90 -0.48
CA ALA A 179 5.48 -26.39 -1.49
C ALA A 179 6.66 -27.16 -0.86
N GLN A 180 7.24 -26.62 0.21
CA GLN A 180 8.31 -27.31 0.95
C GLN A 180 7.83 -28.63 1.55
N GLY A 181 6.64 -28.65 2.14
CA GLY A 181 6.01 -29.86 2.66
C GLY A 181 5.79 -30.93 1.56
N ALA A 182 5.29 -30.52 0.40
CA ALA A 182 5.08 -31.42 -0.74
C ALA A 182 6.41 -32.01 -1.26
N ILE A 183 7.46 -31.19 -1.34
CA ILE A 183 8.81 -31.67 -1.73
C ILE A 183 9.34 -32.68 -0.72
N ALA A 184 9.24 -32.40 0.59
CA ALA A 184 9.70 -33.32 1.63
C ALA A 184 8.97 -34.66 1.56
N VAL A 185 7.65 -34.65 1.40
CA VAL A 185 6.85 -35.91 1.20
C VAL A 185 7.28 -36.64 -0.06
N GLY A 186 7.49 -35.95 -1.17
CA GLY A 186 7.97 -36.52 -2.41
C GLY A 186 9.32 -37.22 -2.25
N VAL A 187 10.28 -36.61 -1.57
CA VAL A 187 11.60 -37.21 -1.28
C VAL A 187 11.46 -38.47 -0.43
N ILE A 188 10.62 -38.45 0.60
CA ILE A 188 10.38 -39.62 1.46
C ILE A 188 9.78 -40.78 0.64
N VAL A 189 8.79 -40.50 -0.21
CA VAL A 189 8.17 -41.51 -1.07
C VAL A 189 9.19 -42.14 -2.00
N VAL A 190 10.01 -41.30 -2.67
CA VAL A 190 11.08 -41.83 -3.57
C VAL A 190 12.06 -42.68 -2.79
N PHE A 191 12.47 -42.28 -1.61
CA PHE A 191 13.40 -43.05 -0.76
C PHE A 191 12.81 -44.40 -0.34
N LEU A 192 11.54 -44.45 0.05
CA LEU A 192 10.84 -45.67 0.39
C LEU A 192 10.71 -46.62 -0.82
N LEU A 193 10.43 -46.08 -1.99
CA LEU A 193 10.37 -46.88 -3.24
C LEU A 193 11.74 -47.46 -3.60
N LEU A 194 12.82 -46.72 -3.43
CA LEU A 194 14.18 -47.20 -3.65
C LEU A 194 14.56 -48.32 -2.68
N ILE A 195 14.21 -48.20 -1.39
CA ILE A 195 14.42 -49.26 -0.39
C ILE A 195 13.62 -50.50 -0.76
N TRP A 196 12.34 -50.33 -1.11
CA TRP A 196 11.47 -51.44 -1.50
C TRP A 196 12.03 -52.17 -2.72
N TRP A 197 12.46 -51.42 -3.74
CA TRP A 197 13.06 -51.95 -4.95
C TRP A 197 14.38 -52.72 -4.67
N ALA A 198 15.27 -52.15 -3.84
CA ALA A 198 16.51 -52.77 -3.43
C ALA A 198 16.28 -54.09 -2.64
N ARG A 199 15.27 -54.10 -1.73
CA ARG A 199 14.88 -55.30 -1.01
C ARG A 199 14.33 -56.42 -1.95
N ARG A 200 13.51 -56.02 -2.91
CA ARG A 200 12.93 -56.96 -3.90
C ARG A 200 13.99 -57.60 -4.77
N ARG A 201 15.02 -56.84 -5.18
CA ARG A 201 16.16 -57.37 -5.95
C ARG A 201 17.07 -58.35 -5.17
N ARG A 202 17.07 -58.29 -3.85
CA ARG A 202 17.85 -59.21 -3.02
C ARG A 202 17.13 -60.52 -2.75
N GLN A 203 15.86 -60.65 -3.07
CA GLN A 203 15.03 -61.82 -2.88
C GLN A 203 14.81 -62.62 -4.19
N SER A 204 15.22 -62.10 -5.33
CA SER A 204 15.28 -62.74 -6.62
C SER A 204 16.72 -63.19 -6.94
#